data_48d4e8f2bc027471fbfd4fa648a9097f
#
_entry.id   48d4e8f2bc027471fbfd4fa648a9097f
#
_cell.length_a   1.000
_cell.length_b   1.000
_cell.length_c   1.000
_cell.angle_alpha   90.00
_cell.angle_beta   90.00
_cell.angle_gamma   90.00
#
_symmetry.space_group_name_H-M   'P 1'
#
loop_
_entity.id
_entity.type
_entity.pdbx_description
1 polymer ?
#
loop_
_entity_poly.entity_id
_entity_poly.type
_entity_poly.pdbx_seq_one_letter_code
_entity_poly.pdbx_strand_id
1 'polypeptide(L)'
;PSYGSPYEFPSDAPASYWNTPMDYTDEAAVWAMLTAPMTVVKGDGRTQVRIRKEPDSKSAAIGILTRATQGIRVIETLDNGWSLIECYSSSFADNTVKAWNLLVQGYVETNTLTTVEWDSNDKYGLVVDKLTQRLYIYEDGRLISTLLVSTGLANAKQPFNETRSGEYIIGSFTGEFTSGNLYCGMGLRYNDGDLLHEVPHTKRADGSKSYAYNEPKLGTRASHGCIRVQRLRNTEGLNMKWLWDNRKHLGRMVIWEDWQGRQIPIPDDDTVLYYNPNGGSYYHRADTCYSVTKDNVTFESFTYAQLDEEPYSKLDFCPYCAPAMRKADIEAINAQYVFGGDHDPILTAARQPYFDYIASLDPPEATETPAP
;
A
#
# COMPACT_ATOMS: atom_id res chain seq x y z
N PRO A 1 0.90 18.00 -1.18
CA PRO A 1 1.95 17.79 -0.22
C PRO A 1 2.81 16.64 -0.70
N SER A 2 4.07 16.94 -0.93
CA SER A 2 5.05 15.93 -1.27
C SER A 2 5.25 15.05 -0.05
N TYR A 3 4.91 13.84 -0.08
CA TYR A 3 5.00 12.77 0.92
C TYR A 3 6.33 12.76 1.74
N GLY A 4 6.65 13.88 2.41
CA GLY A 4 7.91 14.11 3.11
C GLY A 4 9.07 14.55 2.22
N SER A 5 8.89 14.67 0.90
CA SER A 5 9.90 15.21 0.00
C SER A 5 10.09 16.72 0.22
N PRO A 6 11.32 17.22 0.30
CA PRO A 6 11.59 18.65 0.34
C PRO A 6 11.39 19.36 -1.01
N TYR A 7 11.16 18.59 -2.09
CA TYR A 7 11.01 19.14 -3.43
C TYR A 7 9.55 19.39 -3.74
N GLU A 8 9.24 20.62 -4.14
CA GLU A 8 7.90 20.99 -4.60
C GLU A 8 7.70 20.60 -6.07
N PHE A 9 6.45 20.27 -6.42
CA PHE A 9 6.07 20.09 -7.80
C PHE A 9 5.71 21.43 -8.43
N PRO A 10 6.05 21.67 -9.71
CA PRO A 10 5.45 22.73 -10.49
C PRO A 10 3.92 22.61 -10.46
N SER A 11 3.23 23.76 -10.49
CA SER A 11 1.75 23.79 -10.43
C SER A 11 1.06 23.13 -11.63
N ASP A 12 1.79 23.00 -12.74
CA ASP A 12 1.36 22.38 -14.00
C ASP A 12 1.91 20.97 -14.22
N ALA A 13 2.55 20.38 -13.19
CA ALA A 13 3.08 19.02 -13.29
C ALA A 13 1.95 18.01 -13.53
N PRO A 14 2.18 16.98 -14.37
CA PRO A 14 1.22 15.89 -14.55
C PRO A 14 0.88 15.21 -13.22
N ALA A 15 -0.34 14.69 -13.12
CA ALA A 15 -0.75 13.91 -11.97
C ALA A 15 0.20 12.72 -11.77
N SER A 16 0.56 12.42 -10.50
CA SER A 16 1.43 11.31 -10.15
C SER A 16 1.18 10.92 -8.68
N TYR A 17 1.73 9.77 -8.28
CA TYR A 17 1.76 9.38 -6.86
C TYR A 17 2.25 10.51 -5.95
N TRP A 18 3.22 11.31 -6.42
CA TRP A 18 3.94 12.28 -5.60
C TRP A 18 3.20 13.61 -5.37
N ASN A 19 2.22 13.93 -6.21
CA ASN A 19 1.51 15.20 -6.16
C ASN A 19 -0.02 15.09 -6.11
N THR A 20 -0.55 13.86 -6.11
CA THR A 20 -1.99 13.63 -6.00
C THR A 20 -2.37 13.38 -4.54
N PRO A 21 -3.40 14.08 -4.01
CA PRO A 21 -3.89 13.83 -2.67
C PRO A 21 -4.32 12.37 -2.45
N MET A 22 -4.10 11.84 -1.26
CA MET A 22 -4.52 10.49 -0.88
C MET A 22 -6.00 10.46 -0.49
N ASP A 23 -6.86 10.84 -1.41
CA ASP A 23 -8.31 10.85 -1.27
C ASP A 23 -8.95 9.94 -2.31
N TYR A 24 -9.42 8.79 -1.88
CA TYR A 24 -10.04 7.80 -2.76
C TYR A 24 -11.39 8.27 -3.33
N THR A 25 -12.01 9.29 -2.74
CA THR A 25 -13.30 9.83 -3.19
C THR A 25 -13.16 10.83 -4.35
N ASP A 26 -11.96 11.39 -4.54
CA ASP A 26 -11.66 12.20 -5.72
C ASP A 26 -11.29 11.28 -6.90
N GLU A 27 -12.32 10.65 -7.47
CA GLU A 27 -12.18 9.68 -8.55
C GLU A 27 -11.39 10.23 -9.74
N ALA A 28 -11.58 11.49 -10.07
CA ALA A 28 -10.92 12.14 -11.21
C ALA A 28 -9.41 12.30 -10.95
N ALA A 29 -9.02 12.77 -9.78
CA ALA A 29 -7.62 12.92 -9.41
C ALA A 29 -6.91 11.56 -9.31
N VAL A 30 -7.56 10.57 -8.69
CA VAL A 30 -7.02 9.21 -8.59
C VAL A 30 -6.86 8.57 -9.97
N TRP A 31 -7.84 8.71 -10.86
CA TRP A 31 -7.74 8.15 -12.21
C TRP A 31 -6.64 8.83 -13.03
N ALA A 32 -6.52 10.15 -12.95
CA ALA A 32 -5.43 10.89 -13.58
C ALA A 32 -4.05 10.41 -13.08
N MET A 33 -3.90 10.17 -11.78
CA MET A 33 -2.67 9.59 -11.21
C MET A 33 -2.39 8.18 -11.73
N LEU A 34 -3.39 7.30 -11.74
CA LEU A 34 -3.24 5.91 -12.16
C LEU A 34 -2.89 5.75 -13.63
N THR A 35 -3.38 6.65 -14.49
CA THR A 35 -3.18 6.59 -15.94
C THR A 35 -2.02 7.47 -16.44
N ALA A 36 -1.40 8.25 -15.57
CA ALA A 36 -0.28 9.11 -15.91
C ALA A 36 0.97 8.27 -16.33
N PRO A 37 1.84 8.82 -17.18
CA PRO A 37 3.14 8.23 -17.46
C PRO A 37 3.94 8.00 -16.17
N MET A 38 4.64 6.88 -16.08
CA MET A 38 5.45 6.52 -14.91
C MET A 38 6.88 6.24 -15.30
N THR A 39 7.84 6.84 -14.62
CA THR A 39 9.26 6.50 -14.79
C THR A 39 9.61 5.26 -13.98
N VAL A 40 10.29 4.32 -14.62
CA VAL A 40 10.79 3.08 -14.00
C VAL A 40 12.23 2.80 -14.43
N VAL A 41 12.89 1.85 -13.77
CA VAL A 41 14.17 1.31 -14.23
C VAL A 41 13.95 0.52 -15.53
N LYS A 42 14.79 0.78 -16.53
CA LYS A 42 14.84 0.01 -17.78
C LYS A 42 15.38 -1.39 -17.50
N GLY A 43 14.68 -2.42 -17.97
CA GLY A 43 15.11 -3.79 -17.82
C GLY A 43 13.99 -4.74 -17.46
N ASP A 44 14.34 -5.88 -16.92
CA ASP A 44 13.40 -6.89 -16.45
C ASP A 44 13.21 -6.84 -14.92
N GLY A 45 12.38 -7.73 -14.40
CA GLY A 45 12.09 -7.83 -12.97
C GLY A 45 13.29 -8.25 -12.10
N ARG A 46 14.48 -8.47 -12.65
CA ARG A 46 15.72 -8.80 -11.93
C ARG A 46 16.72 -7.65 -11.94
N THR A 47 16.45 -6.61 -12.71
CA THR A 47 17.35 -5.46 -12.82
C THR A 47 17.47 -4.76 -11.48
N GLN A 48 18.70 -4.49 -11.08
CA GLN A 48 19.04 -3.71 -9.89
C GLN A 48 19.81 -2.46 -10.29
N VAL A 49 19.42 -1.33 -9.72
CA VAL A 49 20.12 -0.05 -9.89
C VAL A 49 20.44 0.52 -8.52
N ARG A 50 21.72 0.87 -8.34
CA ARG A 50 22.18 1.54 -7.11
C ARG A 50 21.86 3.02 -7.20
N ILE A 51 21.24 3.54 -6.14
CA ILE A 51 21.06 4.97 -5.95
C ILE A 51 22.34 5.49 -5.28
N ARG A 52 22.99 6.47 -5.92
CA ARG A 52 24.26 7.04 -5.48
C ARG A 52 24.05 8.33 -4.70
N LYS A 53 24.97 8.62 -3.77
CA LYS A 53 24.96 9.88 -3.04
C LYS A 53 25.28 11.07 -3.94
N GLU A 54 26.24 10.90 -4.84
CA GLU A 54 26.68 11.90 -5.81
C GLU A 54 26.53 11.37 -7.25
N PRO A 55 26.44 12.22 -8.28
CA PRO A 55 26.28 11.80 -9.68
C PRO A 55 27.60 11.25 -10.25
N ASP A 56 28.11 10.19 -9.64
CA ASP A 56 29.34 9.48 -9.97
C ASP A 56 29.19 7.98 -9.65
N SER A 57 29.60 7.13 -10.56
CA SER A 57 29.56 5.68 -10.42
C SER A 57 30.41 5.13 -9.27
N LYS A 58 31.40 5.88 -8.81
CA LYS A 58 32.27 5.57 -7.66
C LYS A 58 31.72 6.07 -6.34
N SER A 59 30.71 6.93 -6.37
CA SER A 59 30.07 7.45 -5.16
C SER A 59 29.42 6.33 -4.38
N ALA A 60 29.28 6.54 -3.06
CA ALA A 60 28.64 5.58 -2.17
C ALA A 60 27.20 5.28 -2.59
N ALA A 61 26.79 4.02 -2.49
CA ALA A 61 25.41 3.65 -2.68
C ALA A 61 24.60 3.97 -1.39
N ILE A 62 23.48 4.65 -1.58
CA ILE A 62 22.59 5.06 -0.48
C ILE A 62 21.21 4.40 -0.58
N GLY A 63 20.96 3.62 -1.60
CA GLY A 63 19.74 2.86 -1.82
C GLY A 63 19.85 1.96 -3.02
N ILE A 64 18.85 1.11 -3.20
CA ILE A 64 18.75 0.19 -4.35
C ILE A 64 17.31 0.15 -4.86
N LEU A 65 17.18 0.19 -6.17
CA LEU A 65 16.00 -0.18 -6.91
C LEU A 65 16.15 -1.62 -7.39
N THR A 66 15.28 -2.51 -6.98
CA THR A 66 15.42 -3.95 -7.21
C THR A 66 14.55 -4.50 -8.33
N ARG A 67 13.64 -3.70 -8.89
CA ARG A 67 12.71 -4.12 -9.94
C ARG A 67 12.37 -3.00 -10.90
N ALA A 68 12.23 -3.35 -12.17
CA ALA A 68 11.75 -2.46 -13.22
C ALA A 68 10.22 -2.21 -13.18
N THR A 69 9.59 -2.44 -12.03
CA THR A 69 8.15 -2.28 -11.83
C THR A 69 7.79 -1.16 -10.87
N GLN A 70 8.80 -0.58 -10.20
CA GLN A 70 8.61 0.48 -9.23
C GLN A 70 8.70 1.85 -9.90
N GLY A 71 7.71 2.71 -9.61
CA GLY A 71 7.71 4.11 -10.03
C GLY A 71 8.77 4.93 -9.30
N ILE A 72 9.38 5.84 -10.03
CA ILE A 72 10.47 6.70 -9.59
C ILE A 72 10.09 8.14 -9.93
N ARG A 73 10.26 9.06 -8.97
CA ARG A 73 10.19 10.48 -9.24
C ARG A 73 11.55 10.96 -9.73
N VAL A 74 11.61 11.50 -10.96
CA VAL A 74 12.77 12.25 -11.44
C VAL A 74 12.61 13.70 -11.00
N ILE A 75 13.54 14.20 -10.19
CA ILE A 75 13.55 15.57 -9.70
C ILE A 75 14.26 16.47 -10.69
N GLU A 76 15.42 16.03 -11.16
CA GLU A 76 16.27 16.78 -12.07
C GLU A 76 17.09 15.81 -12.95
N THR A 77 17.31 16.20 -14.18
CA THR A 77 18.25 15.51 -15.09
C THR A 77 19.43 16.43 -15.36
N LEU A 78 20.63 15.94 -15.04
CA LEU A 78 21.86 16.70 -15.18
C LEU A 78 22.49 16.49 -16.57
N ASP A 79 23.28 17.47 -17.03
CA ASP A 79 23.97 17.41 -18.33
C ASP A 79 25.05 16.32 -18.40
N ASN A 80 25.51 15.80 -17.26
CA ASN A 80 26.54 14.76 -17.17
C ASN A 80 26.00 13.33 -17.30
N GLY A 81 24.72 13.15 -17.64
CA GLY A 81 24.08 11.84 -17.84
C GLY A 81 23.53 11.19 -16.57
N TRP A 82 23.43 11.94 -15.48
CA TRP A 82 22.84 11.51 -14.21
C TRP A 82 21.49 12.19 -13.97
N SER A 83 20.63 11.53 -13.25
CA SER A 83 19.35 12.09 -12.78
C SER A 83 19.27 11.99 -11.27
N LEU A 84 18.89 13.10 -10.62
CA LEU A 84 18.46 13.11 -9.23
C LEU A 84 17.04 12.52 -9.16
N ILE A 85 16.88 11.48 -8.37
CA ILE A 85 15.60 10.78 -8.22
C ILE A 85 15.17 10.70 -6.77
N GLU A 86 13.90 10.44 -6.59
CA GLU A 86 13.30 10.07 -5.31
C GLU A 86 12.45 8.82 -5.47
N CYS A 87 12.58 7.88 -4.55
CA CYS A 87 11.79 6.66 -4.52
C CYS A 87 11.83 5.98 -3.15
N TYR A 88 10.90 5.06 -2.93
CA TYR A 88 10.98 4.15 -1.78
C TYR A 88 12.02 3.07 -2.04
N SER A 89 13.07 3.07 -1.24
CA SER A 89 14.19 2.16 -1.42
C SER A 89 13.89 0.74 -0.92
N SER A 90 14.70 -0.19 -1.39
CA SER A 90 14.82 -1.55 -0.90
C SER A 90 16.05 -1.71 0.00
N SER A 91 16.30 -2.93 0.47
CA SER A 91 17.55 -3.27 1.16
C SER A 91 18.73 -3.24 0.19
N PHE A 92 19.93 -2.96 0.71
CA PHE A 92 21.16 -3.08 -0.06
C PHE A 92 21.40 -4.53 -0.51
N ALA A 93 22.09 -4.71 -1.63
CA ALA A 93 22.30 -6.02 -2.23
C ALA A 93 23.01 -7.03 -1.30
N ASP A 94 23.93 -6.54 -0.45
CA ASP A 94 24.63 -7.33 0.56
C ASP A 94 23.83 -7.50 1.87
N ASN A 95 22.68 -6.84 1.95
CA ASN A 95 21.76 -6.86 3.10
C ASN A 95 22.37 -6.37 4.43
N THR A 96 23.50 -5.67 4.38
CA THR A 96 24.20 -5.16 5.57
C THR A 96 23.50 -3.92 6.14
N VAL A 97 22.97 -3.06 5.25
CA VAL A 97 22.22 -1.86 5.62
C VAL A 97 20.85 -1.89 4.93
N LYS A 98 19.79 -1.65 5.68
CA LYS A 98 18.43 -1.77 5.19
C LYS A 98 17.75 -0.40 5.11
N ALA A 99 17.45 0.02 3.89
CA ALA A 99 16.68 1.22 3.60
C ALA A 99 15.21 0.90 3.24
N TRP A 100 14.65 -0.17 3.80
CA TRP A 100 13.33 -0.68 3.44
C TRP A 100 12.23 0.34 3.74
N ASN A 101 11.42 0.64 2.72
CA ASN A 101 10.35 1.64 2.75
C ASN A 101 10.81 3.03 3.23
N LEU A 102 12.09 3.37 3.04
CA LEU A 102 12.58 4.72 3.20
C LEU A 102 12.48 5.48 1.89
N LEU A 103 12.00 6.70 1.98
CA LEU A 103 12.06 7.64 0.88
C LEU A 103 13.50 8.13 0.72
N VAL A 104 14.17 7.71 -0.34
CA VAL A 104 15.57 7.99 -0.61
C VAL A 104 15.69 8.91 -1.82
N GLN A 105 16.50 9.94 -1.68
CA GLN A 105 16.90 10.83 -2.76
C GLN A 105 18.36 10.59 -3.10
N GLY A 106 18.66 10.51 -4.37
CA GLY A 106 20.02 10.32 -4.84
C GLY A 106 20.08 10.17 -6.35
N TYR A 107 21.23 9.82 -6.85
CA TYR A 107 21.52 9.84 -8.29
C TYR A 107 21.56 8.47 -8.89
N VAL A 108 20.99 8.36 -10.11
CA VAL A 108 21.12 7.20 -10.99
C VAL A 108 21.54 7.65 -12.38
N GLU A 109 22.16 6.78 -13.15
CA GLU A 109 22.45 7.08 -14.55
C GLU A 109 21.14 7.23 -15.33
N THR A 110 20.95 8.35 -16.03
CA THR A 110 19.72 8.68 -16.77
C THR A 110 19.34 7.61 -17.78
N ASN A 111 20.32 6.97 -18.40
CA ASN A 111 20.12 5.92 -19.40
C ASN A 111 19.52 4.61 -18.80
N THR A 112 19.54 4.47 -17.48
CA THR A 112 18.90 3.34 -16.76
C THR A 112 17.40 3.53 -16.58
N LEU A 113 16.87 4.69 -16.91
CA LEU A 113 15.46 5.03 -16.73
C LEU A 113 14.69 4.92 -18.05
N THR A 114 13.40 4.63 -17.95
CA THR A 114 12.45 4.64 -19.06
C THR A 114 11.07 5.04 -18.55
N THR A 115 10.22 5.50 -19.49
CA THR A 115 8.82 5.82 -19.17
C THR A 115 7.92 4.67 -19.62
N VAL A 116 6.92 4.36 -18.80
CA VAL A 116 5.86 3.40 -19.10
C VAL A 116 4.54 4.15 -19.13
N GLU A 117 3.83 4.02 -20.21
CA GLU A 117 2.50 4.60 -20.43
C GLU A 117 1.41 3.62 -19.93
N TRP A 118 0.20 4.14 -19.73
CA TRP A 118 -0.98 3.31 -19.58
C TRP A 118 -1.25 2.60 -20.92
N ASP A 119 -1.27 1.27 -20.90
CA ASP A 119 -1.42 0.47 -22.11
C ASP A 119 -2.89 0.37 -22.55
N SER A 120 -3.13 0.17 -23.82
CA SER A 120 -4.48 0.00 -24.39
C SER A 120 -5.23 -1.24 -23.86
N ASN A 121 -4.52 -2.21 -23.30
CA ASN A 121 -5.11 -3.38 -22.64
C ASN A 121 -5.42 -3.14 -21.17
N ASP A 122 -4.88 -2.06 -20.59
CA ASP A 122 -5.12 -1.71 -19.21
C ASP A 122 -6.54 -1.17 -19.04
N LYS A 123 -7.25 -1.69 -18.05
CA LYS A 123 -8.62 -1.28 -17.73
C LYS A 123 -8.78 -0.85 -16.29
N TYR A 124 -8.06 -1.51 -15.39
CA TYR A 124 -8.26 -1.35 -13.96
C TYR A 124 -7.02 -0.76 -13.30
N GLY A 125 -7.24 0.29 -12.51
CA GLY A 125 -6.24 0.83 -11.61
C GLY A 125 -6.55 0.44 -10.16
N LEU A 126 -5.50 0.21 -9.38
CA LEU A 126 -5.60 -0.25 -8.00
C LEU A 126 -4.98 0.77 -7.06
N VAL A 127 -5.66 1.08 -5.97
CA VAL A 127 -5.09 1.85 -4.85
C VAL A 127 -5.20 1.05 -3.57
N VAL A 128 -4.08 0.76 -2.95
CA VAL A 128 -4.02 0.14 -1.61
C VAL A 128 -3.74 1.26 -0.61
N ASP A 129 -4.60 1.41 0.36
CA ASP A 129 -4.43 2.37 1.44
C ASP A 129 -4.02 1.65 2.72
N LYS A 130 -2.78 1.86 3.15
CA LYS A 130 -2.24 1.23 4.36
C LYS A 130 -2.89 1.76 5.63
N LEU A 131 -3.42 2.99 5.64
CA LEU A 131 -4.11 3.54 6.79
C LEU A 131 -5.45 2.84 7.04
N THR A 132 -6.25 2.70 6.00
CA THR A 132 -7.60 2.12 6.07
C THR A 132 -7.63 0.60 5.90
N GLN A 133 -6.52 -0.01 5.44
CA GLN A 133 -6.43 -1.43 5.08
C GLN A 133 -7.48 -1.83 4.03
N ARG A 134 -7.57 -1.00 2.99
CA ARG A 134 -8.51 -1.17 1.87
C ARG A 134 -7.76 -1.16 0.54
N LEU A 135 -8.32 -1.89 -0.41
CA LEU A 135 -7.97 -1.85 -1.82
C LEU A 135 -9.15 -1.25 -2.59
N TYR A 136 -8.91 -0.15 -3.25
CA TYR A 136 -9.87 0.54 -4.11
C TYR A 136 -9.58 0.17 -5.57
N ILE A 137 -10.62 -0.21 -6.31
CA ILE A 137 -10.53 -0.63 -7.71
C ILE A 137 -11.25 0.38 -8.56
N TYR A 138 -10.53 0.94 -9.54
CA TYR A 138 -11.05 1.95 -10.47
C TYR A 138 -11.10 1.39 -11.89
N GLU A 139 -12.14 1.77 -12.63
CA GLU A 139 -12.34 1.53 -14.05
C GLU A 139 -12.92 2.79 -14.68
N ASP A 140 -12.36 3.25 -15.79
CA ASP A 140 -12.84 4.40 -16.56
C ASP A 140 -13.15 5.65 -15.71
N GLY A 141 -12.27 5.98 -14.76
CA GLY A 141 -12.41 7.13 -13.88
C GLY A 141 -13.43 6.97 -12.75
N ARG A 142 -13.89 5.76 -12.46
CA ARG A 142 -14.87 5.47 -11.43
C ARG A 142 -14.36 4.43 -10.44
N LEU A 143 -14.64 4.65 -9.17
CA LEU A 143 -14.46 3.66 -8.12
C LEU A 143 -15.55 2.57 -8.28
N ILE A 144 -15.15 1.37 -8.69
CA ILE A 144 -16.10 0.28 -8.93
C ILE A 144 -16.23 -0.68 -7.74
N SER A 145 -15.23 -0.73 -6.86
CA SER A 145 -15.28 -1.62 -5.70
C SER A 145 -14.21 -1.30 -4.66
N THR A 146 -14.48 -1.71 -3.42
CA THR A 146 -13.55 -1.65 -2.29
C THR A 146 -13.44 -3.02 -1.64
N LEU A 147 -12.21 -3.53 -1.50
CA LEU A 147 -11.92 -4.82 -0.88
C LEU A 147 -11.14 -4.63 0.43
N LEU A 148 -11.37 -5.55 1.37
CA LEU A 148 -10.54 -5.67 2.57
C LEU A 148 -9.17 -6.24 2.21
N VAL A 149 -8.13 -5.65 2.79
CA VAL A 149 -6.77 -6.16 2.69
C VAL A 149 -6.10 -6.28 4.06
N SER A 150 -4.96 -6.97 4.09
CA SER A 150 -4.00 -6.93 5.19
C SER A 150 -2.62 -6.69 4.61
N THR A 151 -2.01 -5.58 5.00
CA THR A 151 -0.65 -5.22 4.64
C THR A 151 0.36 -5.72 5.69
N GLY A 152 1.63 -5.41 5.51
CA GLY A 152 2.72 -5.83 6.37
C GLY A 152 2.63 -5.29 7.79
N LEU A 153 2.92 -6.14 8.77
CA LEU A 153 3.03 -5.80 10.18
C LEU A 153 4.49 -5.88 10.61
N ALA A 154 5.12 -4.73 10.79
CA ALA A 154 6.43 -4.65 11.40
C ALA A 154 6.35 -4.98 12.90
N ASN A 155 7.33 -5.71 13.41
CA ASN A 155 7.47 -6.01 14.84
C ASN A 155 8.96 -6.14 15.20
N ALA A 156 9.27 -6.24 16.50
CA ALA A 156 10.65 -6.25 16.97
C ALA A 156 11.52 -7.39 16.41
N LYS A 157 10.92 -8.50 16.01
CA LYS A 157 11.64 -9.63 15.36
C LYS A 157 11.74 -9.48 13.85
N GLN A 158 10.80 -8.79 13.24
CA GLN A 158 10.64 -8.62 11.80
C GLN A 158 10.30 -7.16 11.46
N PRO A 159 11.22 -6.22 11.70
CA PRO A 159 10.95 -4.80 11.56
C PRO A 159 10.77 -4.35 10.11
N PHE A 160 11.20 -5.16 9.13
CA PHE A 160 11.11 -4.85 7.71
C PHE A 160 9.94 -5.55 7.00
N ASN A 161 8.94 -6.01 7.75
CA ASN A 161 7.71 -6.57 7.17
C ASN A 161 6.75 -5.51 6.61
N GLU A 162 7.05 -4.24 6.74
CA GLU A 162 6.18 -3.18 6.23
C GLU A 162 5.99 -3.30 4.70
N THR A 163 4.74 -3.19 4.25
CA THR A 163 4.43 -3.09 2.83
C THR A 163 4.96 -1.77 2.30
N ARG A 164 5.79 -1.82 1.26
CA ARG A 164 6.45 -0.66 0.69
C ARG A 164 5.46 0.21 -0.09
N SER A 165 5.47 1.51 0.19
CA SER A 165 4.64 2.51 -0.49
C SER A 165 5.18 2.86 -1.88
N GLY A 166 4.41 3.58 -2.66
CA GLY A 166 4.77 4.04 -3.98
C GLY A 166 3.81 3.57 -5.06
N GLU A 167 4.25 3.68 -6.30
CA GLU A 167 3.49 3.23 -7.47
C GLU A 167 4.21 2.05 -8.15
N TYR A 168 3.43 1.13 -8.71
CA TYR A 168 3.93 -0.14 -9.22
C TYR A 168 3.16 -0.61 -10.45
N ILE A 169 3.86 -1.39 -11.28
CA ILE A 169 3.28 -2.22 -12.33
C ILE A 169 3.23 -3.66 -11.81
N ILE A 170 2.17 -4.39 -12.13
CA ILE A 170 2.12 -5.83 -11.88
C ILE A 170 3.04 -6.53 -12.89
N GLY A 171 4.20 -6.99 -12.43
CA GLY A 171 5.27 -7.48 -13.32
C GLY A 171 5.18 -8.95 -13.67
N SER A 172 4.59 -9.79 -12.82
CA SER A 172 4.46 -11.22 -13.06
C SER A 172 3.37 -11.87 -12.22
N PHE A 173 2.99 -13.08 -12.63
CA PHE A 173 1.92 -13.85 -12.00
C PHE A 173 2.48 -15.15 -11.43
N THR A 174 2.08 -15.46 -10.20
CA THR A 174 2.45 -16.70 -9.51
C THR A 174 1.15 -17.37 -9.07
N GLY A 175 0.91 -18.61 -9.46
CA GLY A 175 -0.27 -19.34 -9.05
C GLY A 175 -0.33 -19.59 -7.53
N GLU A 176 -0.23 -20.84 -7.10
CA GLU A 176 -0.11 -21.20 -5.67
C GLU A 176 1.37 -21.17 -5.26
N PHE A 177 1.65 -20.62 -4.08
CA PHE A 177 2.98 -20.63 -3.46
C PHE A 177 2.84 -20.80 -1.94
N THR A 178 3.94 -21.08 -1.27
CA THR A 178 3.99 -21.26 0.19
C THR A 178 4.85 -20.20 0.85
N SER A 179 4.46 -19.81 2.07
CA SER A 179 5.24 -18.97 2.97
C SER A 179 5.21 -19.62 4.36
N GLY A 180 6.28 -20.30 4.72
CA GLY A 180 6.29 -21.18 5.89
C GLY A 180 5.24 -22.28 5.74
N ASN A 181 4.32 -22.39 6.71
CA ASN A 181 3.20 -23.34 6.71
C ASN A 181 1.92 -22.80 6.05
N LEU A 182 1.99 -21.60 5.47
CA LEU A 182 0.86 -20.96 4.81
C LEU A 182 0.88 -21.24 3.32
N TYR A 183 -0.30 -21.50 2.77
CA TYR A 183 -0.54 -21.62 1.33
C TYR A 183 -1.22 -20.35 0.84
N CYS A 184 -0.64 -19.73 -0.18
CA CYS A 184 -1.10 -18.50 -0.79
C CYS A 184 -1.42 -18.77 -2.26
N GLY A 185 -2.54 -18.25 -2.74
CA GLY A 185 -2.95 -18.42 -4.14
C GLY A 185 -3.01 -17.10 -4.89
N MET A 186 -2.95 -17.20 -6.22
CA MET A 186 -3.24 -16.08 -7.12
C MET A 186 -2.32 -14.87 -6.92
N GLY A 187 -1.01 -15.13 -6.77
CA GLY A 187 -0.02 -14.09 -6.52
C GLY A 187 0.23 -13.18 -7.72
N LEU A 188 0.02 -11.88 -7.54
CA LEU A 188 0.34 -10.80 -8.47
C LEU A 188 1.56 -10.08 -7.94
N ARG A 189 2.71 -10.29 -8.56
CA ARG A 189 3.99 -9.69 -8.11
C ARG A 189 4.10 -8.26 -8.61
N TYR A 190 4.26 -7.33 -7.69
CA TYR A 190 4.46 -5.92 -8.02
C TYR A 190 5.86 -5.41 -7.67
N ASN A 191 6.54 -6.05 -6.72
CA ASN A 191 7.87 -5.64 -6.32
C ASN A 191 8.63 -6.81 -5.70
N ASP A 192 9.89 -6.99 -6.04
CA ASP A 192 10.80 -8.02 -5.53
C ASP A 192 10.12 -9.30 -4.99
N GLY A 193 10.09 -9.52 -3.67
CA GLY A 193 9.37 -10.61 -3.00
C GLY A 193 7.89 -10.33 -2.72
N ASP A 194 7.41 -9.11 -2.97
CA ASP A 194 6.09 -8.67 -2.56
C ASP A 194 5.02 -8.97 -3.62
N LEU A 195 3.94 -9.58 -3.16
CA LEU A 195 2.80 -9.96 -3.97
C LEU A 195 1.49 -9.45 -3.36
N LEU A 196 0.57 -9.12 -4.24
CA LEU A 196 -0.86 -9.07 -3.93
C LEU A 196 -1.42 -10.47 -4.13
N HIS A 197 -2.06 -11.07 -3.12
CA HIS A 197 -2.54 -12.46 -3.19
C HIS A 197 -3.75 -12.71 -2.29
N GLU A 198 -4.42 -13.85 -2.52
CA GLU A 198 -5.55 -14.26 -1.66
C GLU A 198 -5.08 -14.41 -0.19
N VAL A 199 -5.98 -14.10 0.75
CA VAL A 199 -5.75 -14.38 2.18
C VAL A 199 -5.27 -15.83 2.35
N PRO A 200 -4.17 -16.07 3.09
CA PRO A 200 -3.58 -17.40 3.19
C PRO A 200 -4.46 -18.40 3.93
N HIS A 201 -4.28 -19.67 3.59
CA HIS A 201 -4.88 -20.79 4.30
C HIS A 201 -3.83 -21.79 4.80
N THR A 202 -4.22 -22.59 5.77
CA THR A 202 -3.54 -23.81 6.16
C THR A 202 -4.30 -25.03 5.62
N LYS A 203 -3.65 -26.19 5.59
CA LYS A 203 -4.33 -27.45 5.28
C LYS A 203 -4.70 -28.16 6.57
N ARG A 204 -5.94 -28.65 6.65
CA ARG A 204 -6.38 -29.55 7.72
C ARG A 204 -5.86 -30.97 7.48
N ALA A 205 -6.03 -31.86 8.46
CA ALA A 205 -5.61 -33.24 8.36
C ALA A 205 -6.28 -34.00 7.19
N ASP A 206 -7.50 -33.62 6.82
CA ASP A 206 -8.25 -34.16 5.68
C ASP A 206 -7.86 -33.52 4.34
N GLY A 207 -6.87 -32.63 4.30
CA GLY A 207 -6.42 -31.91 3.13
C GLY A 207 -7.26 -30.68 2.78
N SER A 208 -8.37 -30.41 3.46
CA SER A 208 -9.21 -29.24 3.21
C SER A 208 -8.52 -27.94 3.66
N LYS A 209 -8.90 -26.82 3.00
CA LYS A 209 -8.38 -25.49 3.31
C LYS A 209 -9.00 -24.93 4.59
N SER A 210 -8.19 -24.29 5.42
CA SER A 210 -8.65 -23.54 6.58
C SER A 210 -8.18 -22.08 6.53
N TYR A 211 -9.12 -21.17 6.51
CA TYR A 211 -8.89 -19.72 6.54
C TYR A 211 -9.10 -19.10 7.93
N ALA A 212 -9.50 -19.91 8.91
CA ALA A 212 -9.94 -19.47 10.23
C ALA A 212 -8.94 -18.58 10.97
N TYR A 213 -7.63 -18.74 10.71
CA TYR A 213 -6.59 -17.95 11.36
C TYR A 213 -6.30 -16.62 10.66
N ASN A 214 -6.37 -16.57 9.33
CA ASN A 214 -5.94 -15.41 8.56
C ASN A 214 -7.08 -14.51 8.09
N GLU A 215 -8.25 -15.08 7.81
CA GLU A 215 -9.41 -14.32 7.31
C GLU A 215 -9.91 -13.27 8.32
N PRO A 216 -9.98 -13.54 9.64
CA PRO A 216 -10.36 -12.52 10.62
C PRO A 216 -9.39 -11.35 10.77
N LYS A 217 -8.19 -11.46 10.18
CA LYS A 217 -7.18 -10.39 10.20
C LYS A 217 -7.32 -9.40 9.04
N LEU A 218 -8.18 -9.69 8.07
CA LEU A 218 -8.48 -8.73 7.00
C LEU A 218 -9.01 -7.43 7.58
N GLY A 219 -8.54 -6.32 7.02
CA GLY A 219 -8.82 -4.98 7.56
C GLY A 219 -7.81 -4.52 8.60
N THR A 220 -6.82 -5.37 8.97
CA THR A 220 -5.71 -5.02 9.86
C THR A 220 -4.37 -5.43 9.25
N ARG A 221 -3.27 -4.87 9.72
CA ARG A 221 -1.92 -5.29 9.33
C ARG A 221 -1.62 -6.67 9.91
N ALA A 222 -1.17 -7.60 9.10
CA ALA A 222 -0.91 -8.97 9.53
C ALA A 222 0.05 -9.76 8.65
N SER A 223 0.58 -9.19 7.57
CA SER A 223 1.45 -9.90 6.64
C SER A 223 2.95 -9.65 6.92
N HIS A 224 3.80 -10.27 6.12
CA HIS A 224 5.24 -10.06 6.13
C HIS A 224 5.72 -9.11 5.00
N GLY A 225 4.82 -8.27 4.47
CA GLY A 225 5.10 -7.34 3.37
C GLY A 225 4.11 -7.48 2.21
N CYS A 226 3.70 -8.68 1.87
CA CYS A 226 2.66 -8.93 0.87
C CYS A 226 1.32 -8.28 1.24
N ILE A 227 0.48 -8.06 0.25
CA ILE A 227 -0.88 -7.56 0.44
C ILE A 227 -1.84 -8.74 0.30
N ARG A 228 -2.45 -9.14 1.43
CA ARG A 228 -3.47 -10.18 1.48
C ARG A 228 -4.81 -9.57 1.13
N VAL A 229 -5.55 -10.16 0.20
CA VAL A 229 -6.84 -9.67 -0.28
C VAL A 229 -7.95 -10.65 0.09
N GLN A 230 -9.13 -10.13 0.41
CA GLN A 230 -10.29 -10.94 0.75
C GLN A 230 -10.62 -11.99 -0.31
N ARG A 231 -10.95 -13.18 0.15
CA ARG A 231 -11.40 -14.32 -0.64
C ARG A 231 -12.89 -14.27 -0.98
N LEU A 232 -13.66 -13.81 -0.01
CA LEU A 232 -15.11 -13.72 -0.16
C LEU A 232 -15.47 -12.56 -1.09
N ARG A 233 -16.48 -12.77 -1.93
CA ARG A 233 -16.99 -11.70 -2.80
C ARG A 233 -17.65 -10.62 -1.97
N ASN A 234 -17.36 -9.39 -2.29
CA ASN A 234 -18.05 -8.26 -1.70
C ASN A 234 -19.41 -7.99 -2.37
N THR A 235 -20.07 -6.90 -1.99
CA THR A 235 -21.39 -6.51 -2.50
C THR A 235 -21.40 -6.34 -4.02
N GLU A 236 -20.30 -5.84 -4.60
CA GLU A 236 -20.14 -5.67 -6.05
C GLU A 236 -19.74 -6.99 -6.78
N GLY A 237 -19.57 -8.08 -6.05
CA GLY A 237 -19.20 -9.39 -6.59
C GLY A 237 -17.69 -9.58 -6.81
N LEU A 238 -16.85 -8.67 -6.32
CA LEU A 238 -15.40 -8.69 -6.51
C LEU A 238 -14.66 -9.31 -5.31
N ASN A 239 -13.49 -9.89 -5.60
CA ASN A 239 -12.58 -10.47 -4.60
C ASN A 239 -11.20 -10.72 -5.24
N MET A 240 -10.28 -11.39 -4.54
CA MET A 240 -8.98 -11.73 -5.12
C MET A 240 -9.07 -12.58 -6.38
N LYS A 241 -10.05 -13.48 -6.48
CA LYS A 241 -10.23 -14.27 -7.71
C LYS A 241 -10.60 -13.40 -8.90
N TRP A 242 -11.42 -12.39 -8.68
CA TRP A 242 -11.75 -11.42 -9.74
C TRP A 242 -10.50 -10.67 -10.21
N LEU A 243 -9.64 -10.22 -9.31
CA LEU A 243 -8.36 -9.59 -9.65
C LEU A 243 -7.46 -10.53 -10.46
N TRP A 244 -7.39 -11.79 -10.05
CA TRP A 244 -6.64 -12.81 -10.77
C TRP A 244 -7.17 -13.07 -12.18
N ASP A 245 -8.48 -13.16 -12.35
CA ASP A 245 -9.11 -13.37 -13.64
C ASP A 245 -8.86 -12.19 -14.60
N ASN A 246 -8.81 -10.97 -14.06
CA ASN A 246 -8.55 -9.74 -14.80
C ASN A 246 -7.07 -9.30 -14.79
N ARG A 247 -6.14 -10.11 -14.31
CA ARG A 247 -4.75 -9.74 -14.06
C ARG A 247 -3.99 -9.16 -15.25
N LYS A 248 -4.41 -9.47 -16.47
CA LYS A 248 -3.81 -8.94 -17.71
C LYS A 248 -4.32 -7.54 -18.07
N HIS A 249 -5.31 -7.06 -17.35
CA HIS A 249 -5.94 -5.76 -17.53
C HIS A 249 -5.72 -4.84 -16.34
N LEU A 250 -4.89 -5.24 -15.37
CA LEU A 250 -4.46 -4.40 -14.26
C LEU A 250 -3.29 -3.52 -14.71
N GLY A 251 -3.53 -2.24 -14.89
CA GLY A 251 -2.53 -1.32 -15.42
C GLY A 251 -1.56 -0.83 -14.37
N ARG A 252 -2.06 -0.24 -13.29
CA ARG A 252 -1.25 0.37 -12.24
C ARG A 252 -1.76 0.03 -10.86
N MET A 253 -0.85 -0.12 -9.92
CA MET A 253 -1.15 -0.19 -8.49
C MET A 253 -0.39 0.90 -7.74
N VAL A 254 -1.09 1.64 -6.92
CA VAL A 254 -0.54 2.63 -6.00
C VAL A 254 -0.75 2.14 -4.58
N ILE A 255 0.26 2.29 -3.72
CA ILE A 255 0.18 1.96 -2.30
C ILE A 255 0.41 3.25 -1.51
N TRP A 256 -0.66 3.75 -0.89
CA TRP A 256 -0.62 4.96 -0.09
C TRP A 256 -0.04 4.70 1.30
N GLU A 257 0.74 5.67 1.77
CA GLU A 257 1.26 5.71 3.13
C GLU A 257 0.13 5.80 4.16
N ASP A 258 0.45 5.43 5.38
CA ASP A 258 -0.43 5.41 6.54
C ASP A 258 -0.08 6.45 7.61
N TRP A 259 0.86 7.31 7.35
CA TRP A 259 1.39 8.32 8.26
C TRP A 259 1.39 9.71 7.60
N GLN A 260 2.12 10.66 8.11
CA GLN A 260 2.19 12.06 7.63
C GLN A 260 0.92 12.87 7.93
N GLY A 261 0.32 12.64 9.08
CA GLY A 261 -0.84 13.38 9.53
C GLY A 261 -2.16 12.95 8.89
N ARG A 262 -2.16 11.86 8.12
CA ARG A 262 -3.41 11.28 7.64
C ARG A 262 -4.22 10.70 8.78
N GLN A 263 -5.51 10.90 8.70
CA GLN A 263 -6.47 10.34 9.66
C GLN A 263 -7.67 9.77 8.92
N ILE A 264 -8.24 8.70 9.47
CA ILE A 264 -9.51 8.17 9.00
C ILE A 264 -10.60 9.11 9.48
N PRO A 265 -11.44 9.66 8.61
CA PRO A 265 -12.55 10.51 9.02
C PRO A 265 -13.59 9.69 9.82
N ILE A 266 -14.10 10.26 10.88
CA ILE A 266 -15.25 9.69 11.58
C ILE A 266 -16.49 9.99 10.72
N PRO A 267 -17.29 8.97 10.37
CA PRO A 267 -18.51 9.17 9.61
C PRO A 267 -19.47 10.13 10.31
N ASP A 268 -20.31 10.80 9.53
CA ASP A 268 -21.37 11.64 10.06
C ASP A 268 -22.37 10.81 10.86
N ASP A 269 -22.92 11.39 11.92
CA ASP A 269 -23.83 10.73 12.85
C ASP A 269 -25.10 10.16 12.17
N ASP A 270 -25.53 10.75 11.07
CA ASP A 270 -26.68 10.33 10.25
C ASP A 270 -26.32 9.33 9.13
N THR A 271 -25.06 8.90 9.02
CA THR A 271 -24.65 7.85 8.09
C THR A 271 -25.49 6.60 8.30
N VAL A 272 -26.18 6.15 7.24
CA VAL A 272 -27.10 5.02 7.32
C VAL A 272 -26.35 3.69 7.29
N LEU A 273 -26.66 2.85 8.25
CA LEU A 273 -26.20 1.47 8.35
C LEU A 273 -27.41 0.52 8.38
N TYR A 274 -27.16 -0.75 8.12
CA TYR A 274 -28.21 -1.76 8.00
C TYR A 274 -27.90 -2.99 8.84
N TYR A 275 -28.93 -3.70 9.27
CA TYR A 275 -28.79 -4.96 9.99
C TYR A 275 -29.98 -5.88 9.72
N ASN A 276 -29.82 -7.17 10.03
CA ASN A 276 -30.92 -8.13 9.99
C ASN A 276 -31.60 -8.21 11.36
N PRO A 277 -32.85 -7.73 11.52
CA PRO A 277 -33.51 -7.73 12.81
C PRO A 277 -33.93 -9.14 13.31
N ASN A 278 -33.97 -10.13 12.40
CA ASN A 278 -34.37 -11.50 12.70
C ASN A 278 -33.19 -12.44 13.02
N GLY A 279 -32.03 -11.87 13.30
CA GLY A 279 -30.80 -12.59 13.58
C GLY A 279 -29.72 -12.28 12.54
N GLY A 280 -28.49 -12.46 12.92
CA GLY A 280 -27.32 -12.06 12.15
C GLY A 280 -26.30 -11.45 13.08
N SER A 281 -25.03 -11.60 12.72
CA SER A 281 -23.95 -11.13 13.57
C SER A 281 -23.36 -9.81 13.09
N TYR A 282 -23.84 -9.28 11.94
CA TYR A 282 -23.15 -8.16 11.28
C TYR A 282 -24.04 -6.94 11.10
N TYR A 283 -23.41 -5.77 11.16
CA TYR A 283 -23.96 -4.56 10.56
C TYR A 283 -23.33 -4.33 9.18
N HIS A 284 -24.04 -3.62 8.30
CA HIS A 284 -23.76 -3.51 6.88
C HIS A 284 -23.80 -2.06 6.40
N ARG A 285 -23.10 -1.76 5.29
CA ARG A 285 -23.18 -0.44 4.61
C ARG A 285 -24.33 -0.35 3.61
N ALA A 286 -24.92 -1.48 3.21
CA ALA A 286 -25.98 -1.53 2.22
C ALA A 286 -26.98 -2.66 2.54
N ASP A 287 -28.24 -2.43 2.22
CA ASP A 287 -29.32 -3.40 2.33
C ASP A 287 -29.27 -4.52 1.27
N THR A 288 -28.40 -4.36 0.29
CA THR A 288 -28.12 -5.30 -0.81
C THR A 288 -26.86 -6.13 -0.58
N CYS A 289 -26.34 -6.20 0.64
CA CYS A 289 -25.13 -6.96 0.92
C CYS A 289 -25.28 -8.43 0.53
N TYR A 290 -24.35 -8.92 -0.31
CA TYR A 290 -24.34 -10.29 -0.84
C TYR A 290 -24.47 -11.38 0.24
N SER A 291 -23.96 -11.16 1.43
CA SER A 291 -24.00 -12.15 2.52
C SER A 291 -25.41 -12.46 2.99
N VAL A 292 -26.36 -11.59 2.72
CA VAL A 292 -27.73 -11.67 3.29
C VAL A 292 -28.82 -11.82 2.21
N THR A 293 -28.56 -11.40 0.98
CA THR A 293 -29.53 -11.50 -0.13
C THR A 293 -29.94 -12.93 -0.49
N LYS A 294 -29.21 -13.94 -0.01
CA LYS A 294 -29.53 -15.36 -0.24
C LYS A 294 -30.75 -15.86 0.52
N ASP A 295 -31.13 -15.20 1.60
CA ASP A 295 -32.10 -15.76 2.58
C ASP A 295 -33.40 -14.96 2.67
N ASN A 296 -33.74 -14.14 1.68
CA ASN A 296 -34.95 -13.28 1.70
C ASN A 296 -35.12 -12.45 2.96
N VAL A 297 -34.02 -11.91 3.46
CA VAL A 297 -33.99 -11.07 4.67
C VAL A 297 -34.36 -9.65 4.32
N THR A 298 -35.25 -9.07 5.09
CA THR A 298 -35.51 -7.62 5.06
C THR A 298 -34.63 -6.95 6.08
N PHE A 299 -33.74 -6.09 5.62
CA PHE A 299 -32.93 -5.26 6.50
C PHE A 299 -33.72 -4.12 7.11
N GLU A 300 -33.37 -3.78 8.32
CA GLU A 300 -33.72 -2.50 8.92
C GLU A 300 -32.51 -1.57 8.93
N SER A 301 -32.78 -0.27 8.87
CA SER A 301 -31.73 0.75 8.91
C SER A 301 -31.64 1.39 10.29
N PHE A 302 -30.45 1.85 10.62
CA PHE A 302 -30.13 2.66 11.78
C PHE A 302 -29.00 3.64 11.42
N THR A 303 -28.69 4.59 12.29
CA THR A 303 -27.66 5.60 12.02
C THR A 303 -26.35 5.25 12.70
N TYR A 304 -25.25 5.81 12.19
CA TYR A 304 -23.93 5.62 12.77
C TYR A 304 -23.85 6.03 14.25
N ALA A 305 -24.56 7.10 14.63
CA ALA A 305 -24.65 7.53 16.03
C ALA A 305 -25.17 6.43 16.95
N GLN A 306 -26.04 5.54 16.46
CA GLN A 306 -26.64 4.46 17.22
C GLN A 306 -25.77 3.19 17.29
N LEU A 307 -24.67 3.12 16.56
CA LEU A 307 -23.89 1.89 16.37
C LEU A 307 -23.38 1.29 17.68
N ASP A 308 -23.10 2.12 18.68
CA ASP A 308 -22.62 1.69 19.99
C ASP A 308 -23.74 1.51 21.03
N GLU A 309 -25.01 1.68 20.62
CA GLU A 309 -26.18 1.46 21.45
C GLU A 309 -26.75 0.05 21.24
N GLU A 310 -27.52 -0.46 22.23
CA GLU A 310 -28.27 -1.71 22.07
C GLU A 310 -29.45 -1.52 21.10
N PRO A 311 -29.70 -2.45 20.17
CA PRO A 311 -29.04 -3.78 20.04
C PRO A 311 -27.80 -3.80 19.15
N TYR A 312 -27.44 -2.68 18.52
CA TYR A 312 -26.40 -2.60 17.46
C TYR A 312 -24.98 -2.77 17.99
N SER A 313 -24.76 -2.46 19.27
CA SER A 313 -23.45 -2.64 19.93
C SER A 313 -22.92 -4.08 19.90
N LYS A 314 -23.81 -5.05 19.72
CA LYS A 314 -23.46 -6.48 19.63
C LYS A 314 -23.14 -6.96 18.22
N LEU A 315 -23.36 -6.12 17.22
CA LEU A 315 -23.12 -6.49 15.84
C LEU A 315 -21.64 -6.34 15.48
N ASP A 316 -21.10 -7.32 14.80
CA ASP A 316 -19.76 -7.28 14.24
C ASP A 316 -19.74 -6.54 12.89
N PHE A 317 -18.57 -6.12 12.50
CA PHE A 317 -18.28 -5.54 11.19
C PHE A 317 -18.50 -6.58 10.08
N CYS A 318 -19.29 -6.26 9.05
CA CYS A 318 -19.49 -7.18 7.91
C CYS A 318 -18.26 -7.24 7.00
N PRO A 319 -17.60 -8.41 6.85
CA PRO A 319 -16.42 -8.53 6.00
C PRO A 319 -16.75 -8.50 4.49
N TYR A 320 -18.01 -8.61 4.11
CA TYR A 320 -18.43 -8.63 2.71
C TYR A 320 -18.64 -7.23 2.13
N CYS A 321 -19.27 -6.34 2.87
CA CYS A 321 -19.55 -5.00 2.40
C CYS A 321 -18.67 -3.92 3.05
N ALA A 322 -17.86 -4.29 4.05
CA ALA A 322 -16.92 -3.41 4.72
C ALA A 322 -17.57 -2.04 5.11
N PRO A 323 -18.54 -2.03 6.05
CA PRO A 323 -19.17 -0.81 6.50
C PRO A 323 -18.17 0.13 7.19
N ALA A 324 -18.61 1.29 7.61
CA ALA A 324 -17.81 2.18 8.44
C ALA A 324 -17.37 1.48 9.73
N MET A 325 -16.12 1.68 10.13
CA MET A 325 -15.61 1.16 11.40
C MET A 325 -16.25 1.89 12.57
N ARG A 326 -16.27 1.26 13.75
CA ARG A 326 -16.68 1.91 14.98
C ARG A 326 -15.79 3.11 15.29
N LYS A 327 -16.35 4.14 15.89
CA LYS A 327 -15.64 5.36 16.27
C LYS A 327 -14.40 5.06 17.11
N ALA A 328 -14.52 4.18 18.09
CA ALA A 328 -13.40 3.80 18.97
C ALA A 328 -12.24 3.15 18.19
N ASP A 329 -12.52 2.34 17.16
CA ASP A 329 -11.50 1.73 16.32
C ASP A 329 -10.82 2.77 15.45
N ILE A 330 -11.57 3.71 14.86
CA ILE A 330 -11.03 4.83 14.09
C ILE A 330 -10.12 5.70 14.96
N GLU A 331 -10.57 6.08 16.14
CA GLU A 331 -9.80 6.90 17.09
C GLU A 331 -8.51 6.18 17.52
N ALA A 332 -8.56 4.88 17.75
CA ALA A 332 -7.39 4.08 18.10
C ALA A 332 -6.36 4.01 16.96
N ILE A 333 -6.82 3.90 15.71
CA ILE A 333 -5.93 3.95 14.54
C ILE A 333 -5.34 5.35 14.41
N ASN A 334 -6.17 6.38 14.43
CA ASN A 334 -5.74 7.77 14.25
C ASN A 334 -4.74 8.21 15.32
N ALA A 335 -4.85 7.72 16.55
CA ALA A 335 -3.91 8.02 17.63
C ALA A 335 -2.49 7.53 17.35
N GLN A 336 -2.30 6.58 16.44
CA GLN A 336 -0.98 6.06 16.05
C GLN A 336 -0.30 6.91 14.97
N TYR A 337 -1.07 7.71 14.22
CA TYR A 337 -0.60 8.42 13.02
C TYR A 337 -0.70 9.94 13.22
N VAL A 338 0.19 10.47 14.07
CA VAL A 338 0.23 11.90 14.40
C VAL A 338 1.12 12.64 13.41
N PHE A 339 0.67 13.80 12.93
CA PHE A 339 1.44 14.62 12.00
C PHE A 339 2.82 15.00 12.57
N GLY A 340 3.87 14.77 11.79
CA GLY A 340 5.26 15.02 12.19
C GLY A 340 5.81 14.06 13.25
N GLY A 341 4.99 13.11 13.71
CA GLY A 341 5.39 12.05 14.62
C GLY A 341 5.92 10.83 13.89
N ASP A 342 6.77 10.08 14.55
CA ASP A 342 7.16 8.75 14.13
C ASP A 342 6.14 7.75 14.65
N HIS A 343 5.32 7.26 13.76
CA HIS A 343 4.22 6.37 14.11
C HIS A 343 4.66 4.93 14.42
N ASP A 344 5.91 4.58 14.12
CA ASP A 344 6.41 3.23 14.31
C ASP A 344 7.82 3.23 14.96
N PRO A 345 7.91 3.21 16.30
CA PRO A 345 9.19 3.15 17.01
C PRO A 345 10.05 1.94 16.62
N ILE A 346 9.43 0.83 16.22
CA ILE A 346 10.15 -0.38 15.78
C ILE A 346 10.89 -0.10 14.49
N LEU A 347 10.23 0.52 13.51
CA LEU A 347 10.84 0.90 12.24
C LEU A 347 11.92 1.97 12.44
N THR A 348 11.68 2.97 13.28
CA THR A 348 12.67 3.99 13.62
C THR A 348 13.95 3.36 14.15
N ALA A 349 13.85 2.52 15.17
CA ALA A 349 15.01 1.84 15.74
C ALA A 349 15.71 0.94 14.70
N ALA A 350 14.97 0.24 13.86
CA ALA A 350 15.51 -0.63 12.82
C ALA A 350 16.22 0.13 11.69
N ARG A 351 15.81 1.38 11.43
CA ARG A 351 16.39 2.26 10.41
C ARG A 351 17.61 3.05 10.90
N GLN A 352 17.85 3.12 12.21
CA GLN A 352 18.98 3.86 12.76
C GLN A 352 20.33 3.47 12.13
N PRO A 353 20.67 2.20 11.90
CA PRO A 353 21.92 1.83 11.23
C PRO A 353 22.05 2.41 9.80
N TYR A 354 20.94 2.63 9.10
CA TYR A 354 20.97 3.31 7.80
C TYR A 354 21.29 4.79 7.96
N PHE A 355 20.68 5.47 8.92
CA PHE A 355 20.97 6.88 9.17
C PHE A 355 22.40 7.11 9.64
N ASP A 356 22.92 6.22 10.49
CA ASP A 356 24.32 6.25 10.92
C ASP A 356 25.28 6.05 9.73
N TYR A 357 24.95 5.12 8.83
CA TYR A 357 25.69 4.90 7.60
C TYR A 357 25.70 6.17 6.72
N ILE A 358 24.54 6.78 6.47
CA ILE A 358 24.46 8.00 5.67
C ILE A 358 25.27 9.13 6.30
N ALA A 359 25.16 9.33 7.62
CA ALA A 359 25.95 10.33 8.34
C ALA A 359 27.46 10.09 8.25
N SER A 360 27.89 8.83 8.19
CA SER A 360 29.31 8.47 8.04
C SER A 360 29.89 8.80 6.66
N LEU A 361 29.05 9.04 5.66
CA LEU A 361 29.48 9.41 4.31
C LEU A 361 29.81 10.91 4.18
N ASP A 362 29.37 11.73 5.12
CA ASP A 362 29.72 13.14 5.19
C ASP A 362 31.02 13.30 5.96
N PRO A 363 32.05 13.96 5.39
CA PRO A 363 33.26 14.27 6.16
C PRO A 363 32.85 15.15 7.36
N PRO A 364 33.43 14.93 8.53
CA PRO A 364 33.19 15.84 9.67
C PRO A 364 33.52 17.26 9.24
N GLU A 365 32.60 18.19 9.55
CA GLU A 365 32.88 19.63 9.35
C GLU A 365 34.25 19.92 9.92
N ALA A 366 35.14 20.50 9.12
CA ALA A 366 36.43 20.93 9.58
C ALA A 366 36.17 21.92 10.70
N THR A 367 36.42 21.51 11.94
CA THR A 367 36.45 22.44 13.06
C THR A 367 37.49 23.50 12.73
N GLU A 368 37.03 24.70 12.38
CA GLU A 368 37.94 25.85 12.26
C GLU A 368 38.69 25.97 13.58
N THR A 369 39.95 25.59 13.54
CA THR A 369 40.84 25.84 14.66
C THR A 369 40.96 27.37 14.76
N PRO A 370 40.61 27.99 15.89
CA PRO A 370 40.79 29.44 16.03
C PRO A 370 42.26 29.75 15.78
N ALA A 371 42.49 30.67 14.85
CA ALA A 371 43.84 31.16 14.57
C ALA A 371 44.45 31.69 15.86
N PRO A 372 45.77 31.47 16.08
CA PRO A 372 46.48 31.88 17.29
C PRO A 372 46.54 33.39 17.47
#